data_03f060b2600c458dbf2cb6bf525ec47c
#
_entry.id   03f060b2600c458dbf2cb6bf525ec47c
#
_cell.length_a   1.000
_cell.length_b   1.000
_cell.length_c   1.000
_cell.angle_alpha   90.00
_cell.angle_beta   90.00
_cell.angle_gamma   90.00
#
_symmetry.space_group_name_H-M   'P 1'
#
loop_
_entity.id
_entity.type
_entity.pdbx_description
1 polymer ?
#
loop_
_entity_poly.entity_id
_entity_poly.type
_entity_poly.pdbx_seq_one_letter_code
_entity_poly.pdbx_strand_id
1 'polypeptide(L)'
;MANTKSSLKRIRITERNRLQNRFYKGNVKKLTKLFYEGLESYKTSQNNQDKQKVDTIVTTLYSFIDKGQEKNVFHPNTASRKKATISLELKKIK
;
A
#
# COMPACT_ATOMS: atom_id res chain seq x y z
N MET A 1 9.46 32.99 -17.14
CA MET A 1 10.75 32.56 -16.61
C MET A 1 10.58 31.68 -15.38
N ALA A 2 11.34 30.60 -15.31
CA ALA A 2 11.22 29.62 -14.22
C ALA A 2 11.75 30.13 -12.87
N ASN A 3 12.26 31.35 -12.81
CA ASN A 3 12.90 31.89 -11.59
C ASN A 3 11.99 32.70 -10.69
N THR A 4 10.67 32.66 -10.91
CA THR A 4 9.73 33.33 -10.02
C THR A 4 9.51 32.48 -8.77
N LYS A 5 9.15 33.11 -7.65
CA LYS A 5 8.84 32.41 -6.41
C LYS A 5 7.72 31.37 -6.61
N SER A 6 6.74 31.68 -7.46
CA SER A 6 5.63 30.77 -7.78
C SER A 6 6.13 29.53 -8.51
N SER A 7 7.05 29.69 -9.47
CA SER A 7 7.62 28.57 -10.21
C SER A 7 8.45 27.66 -9.31
N LEU A 8 9.27 28.26 -8.43
CA LEU A 8 10.07 27.50 -7.47
C LEU A 8 9.19 26.72 -6.50
N LYS A 9 8.12 27.33 -6.03
CA LYS A 9 7.16 26.66 -5.15
C LYS A 9 6.52 25.47 -5.86
N ARG A 10 6.14 25.63 -7.13
CA ARG A 10 5.54 24.55 -7.93
C ARG A 10 6.51 23.39 -8.10
N ILE A 11 7.78 23.67 -8.36
CA ILE A 11 8.81 22.64 -8.50
C ILE A 11 8.95 21.85 -7.20
N ARG A 12 8.99 22.52 -6.06
CA ARG A 12 9.09 21.88 -4.75
C ARG A 12 7.89 20.98 -4.48
N ILE A 13 6.68 21.44 -4.80
CA ILE A 13 5.45 20.68 -4.62
C ILE A 13 5.47 19.43 -5.51
N THR A 14 5.90 19.58 -6.77
CA THR A 14 5.99 18.46 -7.71
C THR A 14 6.97 17.40 -7.21
N GLU A 15 8.14 17.80 -6.72
CA GLU A 15 9.12 16.85 -6.18
C GLU A 15 8.60 16.16 -4.94
N ARG A 16 7.96 16.89 -4.03
CA ARG A 16 7.35 16.31 -2.84
C ARG A 16 6.31 15.27 -3.20
N ASN A 17 5.45 15.59 -4.18
CA ASN A 17 4.41 14.66 -4.63
C ASN A 17 5.02 13.41 -5.27
N ARG A 18 6.08 13.57 -6.05
CA ARG A 18 6.78 12.44 -6.66
C ARG A 18 7.37 11.52 -5.59
N LEU A 19 7.99 12.10 -4.56
CA LEU A 19 8.56 11.33 -3.46
C LEU A 19 7.47 10.60 -2.66
N GLN A 20 6.34 11.27 -2.40
CA GLN A 20 5.21 10.65 -1.72
C GLN A 20 4.65 9.50 -2.55
N ASN A 21 4.46 9.70 -3.85
CA ASN A 21 3.98 8.64 -4.75
C ASN A 21 4.89 7.43 -4.71
N ARG A 22 6.18 7.66 -4.82
CA ARG A 22 7.18 6.59 -4.79
C ARG A 22 7.15 5.84 -3.45
N PHE A 23 7.03 6.58 -2.34
CA PHE A 23 7.00 6.01 -1.01
C PHE A 23 5.78 5.09 -0.82
N TYR A 24 4.57 5.61 -1.08
CA TYR A 24 3.36 4.83 -0.86
C TYR A 24 3.22 3.66 -1.83
N LYS A 25 3.49 3.88 -3.11
CA LYS A 25 3.40 2.82 -4.12
C LYS A 25 4.43 1.72 -3.85
N GLY A 26 5.65 2.11 -3.48
CA GLY A 26 6.70 1.15 -3.18
C GLY A 26 6.38 0.30 -1.97
N ASN A 27 5.88 0.91 -0.89
CA ASN A 27 5.52 0.18 0.32
C ASN A 27 4.32 -0.73 0.12
N VAL A 28 3.29 -0.27 -0.61
CA VAL A 28 2.13 -1.11 -0.92
C VAL A 28 2.55 -2.32 -1.75
N LYS A 29 3.40 -2.11 -2.76
CA LYS A 29 3.89 -3.22 -3.59
C LYS A 29 4.67 -4.24 -2.77
N LYS A 30 5.57 -3.76 -1.92
CA LYS A 30 6.38 -4.62 -1.06
C LYS A 30 5.52 -5.41 -0.07
N LEU A 31 4.57 -4.75 0.58
CA LEU A 31 3.69 -5.37 1.54
C LEU A 31 2.75 -6.37 0.89
N THR A 32 2.28 -6.08 -0.33
CA THR A 32 1.45 -7.02 -1.09
C THR A 32 2.21 -8.31 -1.38
N LYS A 33 3.48 -8.19 -1.76
CA LYS A 33 4.33 -9.36 -1.98
C LYS A 33 4.50 -10.17 -0.71
N LEU A 34 4.78 -9.49 0.42
CA LEU A 34 4.92 -10.15 1.72
C LEU A 34 3.61 -10.83 2.15
N PHE A 35 2.48 -10.21 1.84
CA PHE A 35 1.16 -10.78 2.12
C PHE A 35 0.97 -12.12 1.39
N TYR A 36 1.25 -12.17 0.09
CA TYR A 36 1.12 -13.41 -0.68
C TYR A 36 2.09 -14.48 -0.20
N GLU A 37 3.31 -14.11 0.13
CA GLU A 37 4.30 -15.03 0.71
C GLU A 37 3.81 -15.59 2.05
N GLY A 38 3.23 -14.74 2.89
CA GLY A 38 2.67 -15.14 4.17
C GLY A 38 1.49 -16.08 4.02
N LEU A 39 0.62 -15.84 3.02
CA LEU A 39 -0.50 -16.74 2.72
C LEU A 39 -0.01 -18.13 2.31
N GLU A 40 1.02 -18.18 1.46
CA GLU A 40 1.60 -19.45 1.04
C GLU A 40 2.17 -20.22 2.24
N SER A 41 2.90 -19.53 3.10
CA SER A 41 3.45 -20.14 4.32
C SER A 41 2.34 -20.65 5.22
N TYR A 42 1.26 -19.91 5.39
CA TYR A 42 0.12 -20.33 6.20
C TYR A 42 -0.59 -21.54 5.61
N LYS A 43 -0.77 -21.57 4.28
CA LYS A 43 -1.41 -22.72 3.61
C LYS A 43 -0.63 -24.01 3.84
N THR A 44 0.69 -23.91 3.94
CA THR A 44 1.56 -25.08 4.14
C THR A 44 1.60 -25.51 5.60
N SER A 45 1.80 -24.56 6.53
CA SER A 45 2.02 -24.86 7.95
C SER A 45 0.74 -24.86 8.77
N GLN A 46 -0.26 -24.08 8.40
CA GLN A 46 -1.50 -23.84 9.12
C GLN A 46 -1.28 -23.46 10.58
N ASN A 47 -0.18 -22.77 10.84
CA ASN A 47 0.23 -22.36 12.16
C ASN A 47 -0.39 -21.00 12.51
N ASN A 48 -0.85 -20.85 13.76
CA ASN A 48 -1.44 -19.59 14.22
C ASN A 48 -0.46 -18.43 14.15
N GLN A 49 0.83 -18.68 14.34
CA GLN A 49 1.86 -17.63 14.24
C GLN A 49 1.93 -17.07 12.83
N ASP A 50 1.86 -17.93 11.81
CA ASP A 50 1.84 -17.48 10.41
C ASP A 50 0.59 -16.67 10.10
N LYS A 51 -0.55 -17.08 10.64
CA LYS A 51 -1.79 -16.33 10.48
C LYS A 51 -1.69 -14.93 11.12
N GLN A 52 -1.10 -14.83 12.29
CA GLN A 52 -0.89 -13.54 12.96
C GLN A 52 0.02 -12.64 12.15
N LYS A 53 1.07 -13.18 11.52
CA LYS A 53 1.95 -12.42 10.64
C LYS A 53 1.18 -11.87 9.44
N VAL A 54 0.32 -12.69 8.83
CA VAL A 54 -0.52 -12.27 7.71
C VAL A 54 -1.45 -11.15 8.14
N ASP A 55 -2.11 -11.29 9.28
CA ASP A 55 -3.04 -10.28 9.80
C ASP A 55 -2.31 -8.95 10.07
N THR A 56 -1.10 -8.99 10.61
CA THR A 56 -0.29 -7.80 10.85
C THR A 56 0.07 -7.12 9.52
N ILE A 57 0.48 -7.90 8.53
CA ILE A 57 0.81 -7.37 7.19
C ILE A 57 -0.41 -6.71 6.58
N VAL A 58 -1.59 -7.32 6.67
CA VAL A 58 -2.84 -6.78 6.14
C VAL A 58 -3.19 -5.46 6.79
N THR A 59 -3.07 -5.37 8.11
CA THR A 59 -3.35 -4.13 8.85
C THR A 59 -2.44 -3.01 8.37
N THR A 60 -1.15 -3.28 8.24
CA THR A 60 -0.17 -2.31 7.76
C THR A 60 -0.45 -1.92 6.31
N LEU A 61 -0.76 -2.91 5.46
CA LEU A 61 -1.06 -2.68 4.05
C LEU A 61 -2.28 -1.79 3.87
N TYR A 62 -3.36 -2.07 4.59
CA TYR A 62 -4.56 -1.23 4.56
C TYR A 62 -4.25 0.21 5.00
N SER A 63 -3.43 0.36 6.03
CA SER A 63 -3.01 1.68 6.51
C SER A 63 -2.30 2.47 5.41
N PHE A 64 -1.37 1.85 4.68
CA PHE A 64 -0.66 2.50 3.59
C PHE A 64 -1.59 2.83 2.42
N ILE A 65 -2.52 1.95 2.08
CA ILE A 65 -3.49 2.20 1.02
C ILE A 65 -4.39 3.38 1.39
N ASP A 66 -4.90 3.42 2.61
CA ASP A 66 -5.77 4.50 3.08
C ASP A 66 -5.03 5.84 3.11
N LYS A 67 -3.81 5.85 3.63
CA LYS A 67 -2.99 7.06 3.66
C LYS A 67 -2.62 7.52 2.26
N GLY A 68 -2.32 6.57 1.37
CA GLY A 68 -2.03 6.88 -0.02
C GLY A 68 -3.24 7.48 -0.73
N GLN A 69 -4.44 7.02 -0.44
CA GLN A 69 -5.67 7.60 -0.96
C GLN A 69 -5.86 9.02 -0.41
N GLU A 70 -5.65 9.23 0.87
CA GLU A 70 -5.75 10.53 1.52
C GLU A 70 -4.77 11.54 0.91
N LYS A 71 -3.57 11.09 0.57
CA LYS A 71 -2.53 11.92 -0.06
C LYS A 71 -2.68 12.01 -1.57
N ASN A 72 -3.74 11.47 -2.13
CA ASN A 72 -4.01 11.46 -3.58
C ASN A 72 -2.98 10.67 -4.39
N VAL A 73 -2.27 9.75 -3.77
CA VAL A 73 -1.38 8.82 -4.46
C VAL A 73 -2.18 7.76 -5.20
N PHE A 74 -3.25 7.26 -4.58
CA PHE A 74 -4.17 6.30 -5.17
C PHE A 74 -5.53 6.93 -5.37
N HIS A 75 -6.11 6.70 -6.54
CA HIS A 75 -7.51 7.05 -6.77
C HIS A 75 -8.40 6.17 -5.86
N PRO A 76 -9.55 6.70 -5.36
CA PRO A 76 -10.44 5.91 -4.50
C PRO A 76 -10.83 4.56 -5.08
N ASN A 77 -11.08 4.48 -6.39
CA ASN A 77 -11.43 3.22 -7.04
C ASN A 77 -10.27 2.21 -7.00
N THR A 78 -9.05 2.69 -7.23
CA THR A 78 -7.85 1.86 -7.15
C THR A 78 -7.64 1.33 -5.74
N ALA A 79 -7.79 2.20 -4.74
CA ALA A 79 -7.65 1.81 -3.34
C ALA A 79 -8.69 0.75 -2.95
N SER A 80 -9.94 0.94 -3.36
CA SER A 80 -11.01 -0.01 -3.11
C SER A 80 -10.75 -1.36 -3.75
N ARG A 81 -10.25 -1.38 -4.99
CA ARG A 81 -9.90 -2.63 -5.68
C ARG A 81 -8.79 -3.38 -4.96
N LYS A 82 -7.74 -2.68 -4.53
CA LYS A 82 -6.63 -3.29 -3.81
C LYS A 82 -7.11 -3.93 -2.50
N LYS A 83 -7.94 -3.22 -1.76
CA LYS A 83 -8.51 -3.74 -0.51
C LYS A 83 -9.42 -4.94 -0.76
N ALA A 84 -10.24 -4.88 -1.81
CA ALA A 84 -11.14 -5.98 -2.16
C ALA A 84 -10.36 -7.24 -2.52
N THR A 85 -9.29 -7.11 -3.30
CA THR A 85 -8.45 -8.24 -3.67
C THR A 85 -7.84 -8.90 -2.43
N ILE A 86 -7.33 -8.10 -1.50
CA ILE A 86 -6.74 -8.60 -0.27
C ILE A 86 -7.79 -9.30 0.60
N SER A 87 -8.98 -8.71 0.71
CA SER A 87 -10.09 -9.30 1.47
C SER A 87 -10.52 -10.64 0.91
N LEU A 88 -10.60 -10.77 -0.42
CA LEU A 88 -10.95 -12.01 -1.08
C LEU A 88 -9.93 -13.11 -0.79
N GLU A 89 -8.65 -12.79 -0.88
CA GLU A 89 -7.59 -13.75 -0.60
C GLU A 89 -7.62 -14.20 0.87
N LEU A 90 -7.92 -13.29 1.80
CA LEU A 90 -8.07 -13.63 3.22
C LEU A 90 -9.23 -14.59 3.46
N LYS A 91 -10.35 -14.38 2.77
CA LYS A 91 -11.53 -15.23 2.91
C LYS A 91 -11.25 -16.66 2.46
N LYS A 92 -10.35 -16.85 1.50
CA LYS A 92 -10.00 -18.18 1.00
C LYS A 92 -9.29 -19.05 2.04
N ILE A 93 -8.62 -18.44 3.02
CA ILE A 93 -7.88 -19.19 4.04
C ILE A 93 -8.64 -19.37 5.35
N LYS A 94 -9.81 -18.79 5.48
CA LYS A 94 -10.64 -18.93 6.68
C LYS A 94 -11.48 -20.20 6.66
#